data_f24ae5d86ccaf6c7646774a58ce55909
#
_entry.id   f24ae5d86ccaf6c7646774a58ce55909
#
_cell.length_a   1.000
_cell.length_b   1.000
_cell.length_c   1.000
_cell.angle_alpha   90.00
_cell.angle_beta   90.00
_cell.angle_gamma   90.00
#
_symmetry.space_group_name_H-M   'P 1'
#
loop_
_entity.id
_entity.type
_entity.pdbx_description
1 polymer ?
#
loop_
_entity_poly.entity_id
_entity_poly.type
_entity_poly.pdbx_seq_one_letter_code
_entity_poly.pdbx_strand_id
1 'polypeptide(L)'
;MDIFDYIDQLSATYNSLLPMNPENQRRWDKKVRLEFNYNSNHIEGNTLTYGETELLLLFDETHGSRPMRDYEEMKAHDVAFQKIKEWAADTETPLTEQDIKNLNQIILVQPFWKDAITPDGQPTRRQITVGNYKTQPNSVRLPNGELFEYTAPQEVPIRMQELMEWYRDEQTALHPVTLAAMFHYKFVCIHPFDDGNGRVSRLLMNYVLLAHKLPPVVIKSSDKQNYLHALHLADTEQYEAFIRYIAEQVVSSLEMAIKAAKGESIEEPDDLDKEIALLARQLQHQEAYKTPQQVLNVFHWAQQKLIAPCEAVLQKFDKLFQEKKRVRKVNHKEVEDENRNSLLEVLTAPIPKFVKQLNNPIKKEKVYGIDPYTTDIYNITLQYYLYGSAYARDSSVVNCIFYISFEKNSYTIEIEVM
;
A
#
# COMPACT_ATOMS: atom_id res chain seq x y z
N MET A 1 21.99 -9.63 -20.88
CA MET A 1 20.74 -9.06 -21.45
C MET A 1 20.64 -7.67 -20.91
N ASP A 2 20.45 -6.69 -21.76
CA ASP A 2 20.22 -5.33 -21.32
C ASP A 2 18.89 -5.24 -20.55
N ILE A 3 18.79 -4.28 -19.62
CA ILE A 3 17.58 -4.10 -18.81
C ILE A 3 16.37 -3.73 -19.67
N PHE A 4 16.58 -3.00 -20.75
CA PHE A 4 15.52 -2.63 -21.69
C PHE A 4 15.01 -3.84 -22.49
N ASP A 5 15.91 -4.69 -23.00
CA ASP A 5 15.52 -5.96 -23.64
C ASP A 5 14.69 -6.84 -22.70
N TYR A 6 15.03 -6.83 -21.40
CA TYR A 6 14.29 -7.59 -20.39
C TYR A 6 12.91 -6.99 -20.14
N ILE A 7 12.81 -5.67 -20.07
CA ILE A 7 11.52 -4.95 -19.94
C ILE A 7 10.61 -5.26 -21.12
N ASP A 8 11.15 -5.25 -22.34
CA ASP A 8 10.39 -5.55 -23.57
C ASP A 8 9.84 -6.99 -23.54
N GLN A 9 10.63 -7.95 -23.09
CA GLN A 9 10.18 -9.34 -22.93
C GLN A 9 9.08 -9.48 -21.87
N LEU A 10 9.23 -8.80 -20.72
CA LEU A 10 8.21 -8.80 -19.69
C LEU A 10 6.94 -8.07 -20.16
N SER A 11 7.09 -6.95 -20.88
CA SER A 11 5.97 -6.21 -21.47
C SER A 11 5.19 -7.04 -22.49
N ALA A 12 5.89 -7.74 -23.37
CA ALA A 12 5.26 -8.67 -24.32
C ALA A 12 4.50 -9.78 -23.58
N THR A 13 5.09 -10.34 -22.52
CA THR A 13 4.45 -11.37 -21.68
C THR A 13 3.20 -10.80 -21.01
N TYR A 14 3.32 -9.63 -20.37
CA TYR A 14 2.20 -8.95 -19.71
C TYR A 14 1.05 -8.67 -20.69
N ASN A 15 1.36 -8.08 -21.84
CA ASN A 15 0.36 -7.73 -22.86
C ASN A 15 -0.35 -8.97 -23.42
N SER A 16 0.34 -10.13 -23.51
CA SER A 16 -0.27 -11.40 -23.92
C SER A 16 -1.29 -11.96 -22.93
N LEU A 17 -1.25 -11.52 -21.68
CA LEU A 17 -2.17 -11.92 -20.60
C LEU A 17 -3.37 -10.96 -20.45
N LEU A 18 -3.42 -9.88 -21.22
CA LEU A 18 -4.53 -8.94 -21.21
C LEU A 18 -5.64 -9.34 -22.18
N PRO A 19 -6.93 -9.05 -21.86
CA PRO A 19 -7.38 -8.47 -20.59
C PRO A 19 -7.28 -9.47 -19.44
N MET A 20 -6.96 -8.97 -18.23
CA MET A 20 -6.96 -9.80 -17.04
C MET A 20 -8.37 -10.32 -16.73
N ASN A 21 -8.43 -11.46 -16.02
CA ASN A 21 -9.68 -11.85 -15.36
C ASN A 21 -10.19 -10.71 -14.45
N PRO A 22 -11.51 -10.42 -14.42
CA PRO A 22 -12.05 -9.28 -13.66
C PRO A 22 -11.73 -9.29 -12.16
N GLU A 23 -11.56 -10.45 -11.54
CA GLU A 23 -11.14 -10.55 -10.13
C GLU A 23 -9.67 -10.18 -9.96
N ASN A 24 -8.80 -10.70 -10.83
CA ASN A 24 -7.39 -10.37 -10.84
C ASN A 24 -7.16 -8.88 -11.12
N GLN A 25 -7.91 -8.31 -12.07
CA GLN A 25 -7.86 -6.89 -12.40
C GLN A 25 -8.22 -6.04 -11.18
N ARG A 26 -9.31 -6.38 -10.46
CA ARG A 26 -9.71 -5.65 -9.24
C ARG A 26 -8.65 -5.70 -8.14
N ARG A 27 -8.03 -6.88 -7.93
CA ARG A 27 -6.94 -7.04 -6.95
C ARG A 27 -5.73 -6.19 -7.33
N TRP A 28 -5.33 -6.22 -8.59
CA TRP A 28 -4.24 -5.41 -9.13
C TRP A 28 -4.53 -3.92 -8.99
N ASP A 29 -5.68 -3.46 -9.46
CA ASP A 29 -6.07 -2.05 -9.39
C ASP A 29 -6.13 -1.55 -7.95
N LYS A 30 -6.68 -2.35 -7.02
CA LYS A 30 -6.71 -2.01 -5.60
C LYS A 30 -5.28 -1.83 -5.06
N LYS A 31 -4.40 -2.80 -5.29
CA LYS A 31 -3.02 -2.76 -4.79
C LYS A 31 -2.26 -1.55 -5.33
N VAL A 32 -2.26 -1.37 -6.65
CA VAL A 32 -1.55 -0.25 -7.27
C VAL A 32 -2.10 1.10 -6.82
N ARG A 33 -3.42 1.24 -6.72
CA ARG A 33 -4.08 2.45 -6.24
C ARG A 33 -3.62 2.82 -4.84
N LEU A 34 -3.63 1.86 -3.92
CA LEU A 34 -3.24 2.09 -2.53
C LEU A 34 -1.74 2.39 -2.42
N GLU A 35 -0.90 1.55 -3.03
CA GLU A 35 0.56 1.69 -2.98
C GLU A 35 1.02 3.01 -3.58
N PHE A 36 0.50 3.40 -4.75
CA PHE A 36 0.92 4.64 -5.41
C PHE A 36 0.51 5.87 -4.60
N ASN A 37 -0.75 5.93 -4.16
CA ASN A 37 -1.23 7.06 -3.39
C ASN A 37 -0.52 7.19 -2.05
N TYR A 38 -0.36 6.09 -1.31
CA TYR A 38 0.36 6.09 -0.05
C TYR A 38 1.80 6.55 -0.21
N ASN A 39 2.58 5.87 -1.05
CA ASN A 39 4.01 6.12 -1.15
C ASN A 39 4.31 7.51 -1.73
N SER A 40 3.60 7.93 -2.80
CA SER A 40 3.82 9.24 -3.41
C SER A 40 3.55 10.39 -2.46
N ASN A 41 2.51 10.31 -1.62
CA ASN A 41 2.24 11.33 -0.62
C ASN A 41 3.18 11.23 0.58
N HIS A 42 3.55 10.02 1.00
CA HIS A 42 4.45 9.82 2.14
C HIS A 42 5.87 10.31 1.87
N ILE A 43 6.36 10.22 0.62
CA ILE A 43 7.62 10.84 0.19
C ILE A 43 7.62 12.35 0.46
N GLU A 44 6.49 13.02 0.29
CA GLU A 44 6.33 14.46 0.52
C GLU A 44 5.97 14.84 1.96
N GLY A 45 5.89 13.86 2.86
CA GLY A 45 5.69 14.08 4.29
C GLY A 45 4.25 13.97 4.77
N ASN A 46 3.32 13.46 3.95
CA ASN A 46 1.98 13.10 4.42
C ASN A 46 2.07 12.07 5.54
N THR A 47 1.31 12.26 6.61
CA THR A 47 1.44 11.50 7.85
C THR A 47 0.46 10.33 7.97
N LEU A 48 -0.43 10.14 6.99
CA LEU A 48 -1.33 8.99 6.98
C LEU A 48 -0.53 7.69 6.90
N THR A 49 -0.89 6.72 7.70
CA THR A 49 -0.36 5.36 7.56
C THR A 49 -1.03 4.66 6.37
N TYR A 50 -0.47 3.53 5.97
CA TYR A 50 -1.04 2.74 4.89
C TYR A 50 -2.50 2.32 5.19
N GLY A 51 -2.78 1.84 6.42
CA GLY A 51 -4.13 1.48 6.83
C GLY A 51 -5.11 2.66 6.86
N GLU A 52 -4.67 3.87 7.28
CA GLU A 52 -5.49 5.08 7.19
C GLU A 52 -5.78 5.47 5.74
N THR A 53 -4.80 5.27 4.85
CA THR A 53 -4.97 5.48 3.41
C THR A 53 -5.99 4.48 2.83
N GLU A 54 -5.90 3.21 3.22
CA GLU A 54 -6.85 2.19 2.77
C GLU A 54 -8.27 2.49 3.22
N LEU A 55 -8.48 2.84 4.50
CA LEU A 55 -9.78 3.24 5.03
C LEU A 55 -10.35 4.45 4.29
N LEU A 56 -9.52 5.45 4.05
CA LEU A 56 -9.94 6.66 3.36
C LEU A 56 -10.33 6.39 1.90
N LEU A 57 -9.48 5.68 1.15
CA LEU A 57 -9.68 5.54 -0.29
C LEU A 57 -10.68 4.44 -0.68
N LEU A 58 -10.87 3.42 0.15
CA LEU A 58 -11.78 2.31 -0.17
C LEU A 58 -13.13 2.41 0.54
N PHE A 59 -13.18 2.99 1.74
CA PHE A 59 -14.38 3.01 2.57
C PHE A 59 -14.88 4.44 2.84
N ASP A 60 -14.15 5.48 2.41
CA ASP A 60 -14.43 6.90 2.68
C ASP A 60 -14.47 7.22 4.18
N GLU A 61 -13.66 6.50 4.97
CA GLU A 61 -13.60 6.63 6.41
C GLU A 61 -12.29 7.31 6.85
N THR A 62 -12.39 8.16 7.87
CA THR A 62 -11.22 8.81 8.49
C THR A 62 -11.13 8.40 9.96
N HIS A 63 -9.97 7.91 10.36
CA HIS A 63 -9.70 7.54 11.73
C HIS A 63 -8.42 8.20 12.22
N GLY A 64 -8.45 8.72 13.46
CA GLY A 64 -7.29 9.32 14.10
C GLY A 64 -7.30 10.85 14.08
N SER A 65 -6.20 11.45 14.55
CA SER A 65 -6.00 12.88 14.74
C SER A 65 -4.98 13.49 13.77
N ARG A 66 -4.95 12.99 12.53
CA ARG A 66 -4.04 13.54 11.51
C ARG A 66 -4.53 14.91 11.04
N PRO A 67 -3.65 15.78 10.53
CA PRO A 67 -4.06 17.02 9.90
C PRO A 67 -5.10 16.76 8.82
N MET A 68 -6.19 17.51 8.79
CA MET A 68 -7.25 17.35 7.76
C MET A 68 -6.70 17.44 6.37
N ARG A 69 -5.70 18.28 6.17
CA ARG A 69 -5.00 18.43 4.91
C ARG A 69 -4.39 17.13 4.39
N ASP A 70 -3.86 16.27 5.25
CA ASP A 70 -3.27 15.00 4.83
C ASP A 70 -4.33 14.09 4.21
N TYR A 71 -5.56 14.11 4.73
CA TYR A 71 -6.70 13.39 4.15
C TYR A 71 -7.14 13.99 2.83
N GLU A 72 -7.24 15.32 2.75
CA GLU A 72 -7.63 16.04 1.54
C GLU A 72 -6.62 15.79 0.41
N GLU A 73 -5.32 15.91 0.67
CA GLU A 73 -4.26 15.66 -0.30
C GLU A 73 -4.22 14.20 -0.77
N MET A 74 -4.46 13.25 0.12
CA MET A 74 -4.51 11.83 -0.23
C MET A 74 -5.68 11.52 -1.18
N LYS A 75 -6.89 12.00 -0.88
CA LYS A 75 -8.06 11.86 -1.79
C LYS A 75 -7.83 12.56 -3.11
N ALA A 76 -7.28 13.76 -3.07
CA ALA A 76 -7.01 14.55 -4.26
C ALA A 76 -5.93 13.90 -5.16
N HIS A 77 -4.92 13.29 -4.57
CA HIS A 77 -3.92 12.54 -5.31
C HIS A 77 -4.51 11.31 -6.00
N ASP A 78 -5.44 10.62 -5.33
CA ASP A 78 -6.16 9.49 -5.95
C ASP A 78 -6.99 9.95 -7.15
N VAL A 79 -7.69 11.09 -7.06
CA VAL A 79 -8.40 11.70 -8.19
C VAL A 79 -7.43 11.99 -9.34
N ALA A 80 -6.26 12.57 -9.05
CA ALA A 80 -5.24 12.85 -10.05
C ALA A 80 -4.69 11.57 -10.69
N PHE A 81 -4.52 10.49 -9.91
CA PHE A 81 -4.10 9.20 -10.44
C PHE A 81 -5.12 8.58 -11.38
N GLN A 82 -6.42 8.63 -11.05
CA GLN A 82 -7.46 8.18 -11.98
C GLN A 82 -7.45 9.04 -13.26
N LYS A 83 -7.23 10.36 -13.12
CA LYS A 83 -7.21 11.26 -14.25
C LYS A 83 -6.09 10.96 -15.24
N ILE A 84 -4.87 10.69 -14.77
CA ILE A 84 -3.79 10.29 -15.67
C ILE A 84 -4.03 8.94 -16.36
N LYS A 85 -4.74 8.01 -15.71
CA LYS A 85 -5.17 6.75 -16.33
C LYS A 85 -6.15 6.99 -17.48
N GLU A 86 -7.13 7.89 -17.28
CA GLU A 86 -8.05 8.30 -18.33
C GLU A 86 -7.31 8.93 -19.51
N TRP A 87 -6.41 9.90 -19.25
CA TRP A 87 -5.63 10.56 -20.29
C TRP A 87 -4.70 9.61 -21.04
N ALA A 88 -4.05 8.69 -20.34
CA ALA A 88 -3.19 7.71 -20.97
C ALA A 88 -3.94 6.70 -21.87
N ALA A 89 -5.21 6.48 -21.60
CA ALA A 89 -6.09 5.64 -22.45
C ALA A 89 -6.62 6.40 -23.68
N ASP A 90 -6.64 7.73 -23.64
CA ASP A 90 -7.06 8.57 -24.75
C ASP A 90 -5.85 8.86 -25.68
N THR A 91 -5.80 8.15 -26.80
CA THR A 91 -4.71 8.29 -27.78
C THR A 91 -4.91 9.47 -28.76
N GLU A 92 -6.07 10.12 -28.74
CA GLU A 92 -6.41 11.19 -29.66
C GLU A 92 -6.06 12.58 -29.08
N THR A 93 -6.18 12.74 -27.76
CA THR A 93 -5.94 14.01 -27.09
C THR A 93 -4.54 14.06 -26.49
N PRO A 94 -3.63 14.89 -27.02
CA PRO A 94 -2.29 15.00 -26.48
C PRO A 94 -2.27 15.71 -25.13
N LEU A 95 -1.35 15.30 -24.25
CA LEU A 95 -1.10 15.99 -22.98
C LEU A 95 -0.69 17.45 -23.23
N THR A 96 -1.30 18.35 -22.47
CA THR A 96 -1.04 19.79 -22.57
C THR A 96 -0.42 20.35 -21.28
N GLU A 97 0.20 21.53 -21.40
CA GLU A 97 0.68 22.28 -20.24
C GLU A 97 -0.46 22.64 -19.27
N GLN A 98 -1.67 22.88 -19.80
CA GLN A 98 -2.84 23.15 -18.97
C GLN A 98 -3.24 21.91 -18.14
N ASP A 99 -3.09 20.71 -18.68
CA ASP A 99 -3.35 19.48 -17.94
C ASP A 99 -2.38 19.30 -16.76
N ILE A 100 -1.12 19.68 -16.95
CA ILE A 100 -0.12 19.67 -15.88
C ILE A 100 -0.49 20.68 -14.77
N LYS A 101 -0.95 21.87 -15.13
CA LYS A 101 -1.48 22.85 -14.16
C LYS A 101 -2.71 22.33 -13.42
N ASN A 102 -3.61 21.67 -14.14
CA ASN A 102 -4.79 21.04 -13.57
C ASN A 102 -4.42 19.93 -12.57
N LEU A 103 -3.39 19.09 -12.86
CA LEU A 103 -2.89 18.11 -11.90
C LEU A 103 -2.41 18.78 -10.61
N ASN A 104 -1.64 19.84 -10.70
CA ASN A 104 -1.19 20.60 -9.53
C ASN A 104 -2.38 21.15 -8.73
N GLN A 105 -3.37 21.71 -9.42
CA GLN A 105 -4.58 22.24 -8.78
C GLN A 105 -5.36 21.13 -8.07
N ILE A 106 -5.50 19.96 -8.69
CA ILE A 106 -6.19 18.81 -8.08
C ILE A 106 -5.47 18.40 -6.81
N ILE A 107 -4.17 18.09 -6.87
CA ILE A 107 -3.45 17.47 -5.73
C ILE A 107 -3.28 18.40 -4.53
N LEU A 108 -3.28 19.73 -4.73
CA LEU A 108 -3.14 20.72 -3.66
C LEU A 108 -4.48 21.23 -3.14
N VAL A 109 -5.56 20.94 -3.85
CA VAL A 109 -6.97 21.29 -3.51
C VAL A 109 -7.22 22.79 -3.49
N GLN A 110 -6.54 23.52 -2.60
CA GLN A 110 -6.74 24.97 -2.39
C GLN A 110 -5.45 25.65 -1.93
N PRO A 111 -5.31 26.98 -2.16
CA PRO A 111 -4.18 27.75 -1.64
C PRO A 111 -4.06 27.69 -0.12
N PHE A 112 -2.85 27.65 0.38
CA PHE A 112 -2.57 27.56 1.81
C PHE A 112 -1.30 28.30 2.22
N TRP A 113 -1.12 28.53 3.51
CA TRP A 113 0.08 29.14 4.07
C TRP A 113 1.07 28.07 4.53
N LYS A 114 2.32 28.18 4.08
CA LYS A 114 3.43 27.31 4.49
C LYS A 114 4.49 28.16 5.18
N ASP A 115 5.08 27.62 6.24
CA ASP A 115 6.23 28.25 6.87
C ASP A 115 7.40 28.26 5.91
N ALA A 116 8.11 29.36 5.87
CA ALA A 116 9.23 29.64 4.98
C ALA A 116 10.33 30.38 5.72
N ILE A 117 11.51 30.44 5.11
CA ILE A 117 12.64 31.20 5.63
C ILE A 117 13.05 32.19 4.55
N THR A 118 13.21 33.44 4.93
CA THR A 118 13.72 34.48 4.03
C THR A 118 15.19 34.25 3.69
N PRO A 119 15.75 34.84 2.62
CA PRO A 119 17.17 34.70 2.25
C PRO A 119 18.15 35.08 3.39
N ASP A 120 17.76 35.99 4.26
CA ASP A 120 18.50 36.42 5.45
C ASP A 120 18.26 35.54 6.69
N GLY A 121 17.53 34.42 6.52
CA GLY A 121 17.35 33.40 7.56
C GLY A 121 16.21 33.65 8.56
N GLN A 122 15.35 34.66 8.30
CA GLN A 122 14.24 34.98 9.20
C GLN A 122 13.02 34.09 8.93
N PRO A 123 12.33 33.59 9.95
CA PRO A 123 11.07 32.87 9.80
C PRO A 123 10.01 33.77 9.14
N THR A 124 9.32 33.22 8.15
CA THR A 124 8.21 33.88 7.47
C THR A 124 7.15 32.86 7.08
N ARG A 125 6.06 33.31 6.49
CA ARG A 125 5.04 32.43 5.89
C ARG A 125 4.80 32.84 4.46
N ARG A 126 4.70 31.84 3.60
CA ARG A 126 4.45 32.04 2.18
C ARG A 126 3.09 31.43 1.83
N GLN A 127 2.30 32.16 1.05
CA GLN A 127 1.11 31.58 0.44
C GLN A 127 1.50 30.73 -0.75
N ILE A 128 1.08 29.48 -0.73
CA ILE A 128 1.22 28.53 -1.84
C ILE A 128 0.03 28.70 -2.75
N THR A 129 0.28 28.98 -4.01
CA THR A 129 -0.75 29.04 -5.05
C THR A 129 -0.94 27.66 -5.68
N VAL A 130 -2.10 27.43 -6.30
CA VAL A 130 -2.41 26.14 -6.92
C VAL A 130 -2.80 26.34 -8.38
N GLY A 131 -2.40 25.38 -9.24
CA GLY A 131 -2.73 25.41 -10.67
C GLY A 131 -2.05 26.51 -11.48
N ASN A 132 -1.15 27.28 -10.88
CA ASN A 132 -0.39 28.33 -11.53
C ASN A 132 1.11 28.16 -11.28
N TYR A 133 1.91 28.64 -12.23
CA TYR A 133 3.35 28.64 -12.04
C TYR A 133 3.76 29.56 -10.89
N LYS A 134 4.85 29.21 -10.25
CA LYS A 134 5.43 29.97 -9.14
C LYS A 134 5.78 31.41 -9.57
N THR A 135 5.56 32.32 -8.65
CA THR A 135 5.93 33.75 -8.83
C THR A 135 7.14 34.16 -8.01
N GLN A 136 7.59 33.27 -7.13
CA GLN A 136 8.75 33.44 -6.25
C GLN A 136 9.78 32.35 -6.49
N PRO A 137 11.08 32.60 -6.32
CA PRO A 137 12.10 31.57 -6.42
C PRO A 137 11.85 30.41 -5.41
N ASN A 138 12.15 29.21 -5.86
CA ASN A 138 12.21 28.03 -5.01
C ASN A 138 13.66 27.56 -4.95
N SER A 139 14.10 27.20 -3.76
CA SER A 139 15.42 26.61 -3.54
C SER A 139 15.34 25.49 -2.51
N VAL A 140 16.27 24.57 -2.58
CA VAL A 140 16.43 23.52 -1.58
C VAL A 140 17.86 23.56 -1.05
N ARG A 141 18.01 23.39 0.26
CA ARG A 141 19.33 23.25 0.87
C ARG A 141 19.79 21.80 0.75
N LEU A 142 20.87 21.60 0.03
CA LEU A 142 21.48 20.29 -0.15
C LEU A 142 22.14 19.81 1.18
N PRO A 143 22.39 18.49 1.33
CA PRO A 143 23.05 17.94 2.52
C PRO A 143 24.45 18.54 2.80
N ASN A 144 25.16 19.01 1.77
CA ASN A 144 26.45 19.71 1.88
C ASN A 144 26.30 21.19 2.32
N GLY A 145 25.09 21.69 2.53
CA GLY A 145 24.78 23.05 2.95
C GLY A 145 24.63 24.06 1.81
N GLU A 146 24.93 23.70 0.59
CA GLU A 146 24.73 24.53 -0.59
C GLU A 146 23.26 24.75 -0.90
N LEU A 147 22.93 25.91 -1.47
CA LEU A 147 21.59 26.23 -1.92
C LEU A 147 21.46 25.88 -3.40
N PHE A 148 20.64 24.89 -3.69
CA PHE A 148 20.26 24.59 -5.08
C PHE A 148 19.04 25.43 -5.46
N GLU A 149 19.18 26.24 -6.48
CA GLU A 149 18.13 27.10 -7.02
C GLU A 149 17.51 26.46 -8.26
N TYR A 150 16.20 26.26 -8.23
CA TYR A 150 15.43 25.79 -9.39
C TYR A 150 15.25 26.94 -10.41
N THR A 151 14.73 26.63 -11.59
CA THR A 151 14.43 27.58 -12.65
C THR A 151 13.77 28.85 -12.09
N ALA A 152 14.27 30.03 -12.48
CA ALA A 152 13.72 31.32 -12.05
C ALA A 152 12.26 31.47 -12.52
N PRO A 153 11.36 32.11 -11.73
CA PRO A 153 9.94 32.19 -12.06
C PRO A 153 9.65 32.74 -13.45
N GLN A 154 10.45 33.70 -13.91
CA GLN A 154 10.30 34.34 -15.22
C GLN A 154 10.62 33.41 -16.40
N GLU A 155 11.46 32.39 -16.15
CA GLU A 155 11.89 31.42 -17.16
C GLU A 155 10.97 30.19 -17.20
N VAL A 156 10.17 29.95 -16.14
CA VAL A 156 9.31 28.78 -16.05
C VAL A 156 8.41 28.59 -17.27
N PRO A 157 7.70 29.59 -17.79
CA PRO A 157 6.82 29.41 -18.93
C PRO A 157 7.55 28.87 -20.17
N ILE A 158 8.73 29.45 -20.48
CA ILE A 158 9.50 29.02 -21.65
C ILE A 158 10.08 27.62 -21.45
N ARG A 159 10.58 27.32 -20.26
CA ARG A 159 11.11 25.99 -19.95
C ARG A 159 10.03 24.89 -19.97
N MET A 160 8.82 25.21 -19.56
CA MET A 160 7.69 24.27 -19.65
C MET A 160 7.27 24.05 -21.11
N GLN A 161 7.27 25.09 -21.91
CA GLN A 161 7.04 24.97 -23.36
C GLN A 161 8.10 24.06 -24.00
N GLU A 162 9.38 24.32 -23.75
CA GLU A 162 10.51 23.49 -24.23
C GLU A 162 10.37 22.02 -23.79
N LEU A 163 9.94 21.79 -22.54
CA LEU A 163 9.69 20.43 -22.02
C LEU A 163 8.58 19.73 -22.81
N MET A 164 7.48 20.42 -23.10
CA MET A 164 6.36 19.84 -23.82
C MET A 164 6.68 19.63 -25.31
N GLU A 165 7.50 20.46 -25.91
CA GLU A 165 8.03 20.26 -27.27
C GLU A 165 8.95 19.02 -27.29
N TRP A 166 9.93 18.99 -26.39
CA TRP A 166 10.81 17.83 -26.23
C TRP A 166 10.01 16.52 -26.04
N TYR A 167 9.00 16.51 -25.16
CA TYR A 167 8.18 15.34 -24.94
C TYR A 167 7.49 14.85 -26.22
N ARG A 168 6.93 15.77 -27.02
CA ARG A 168 6.26 15.42 -28.28
C ARG A 168 7.23 14.91 -29.34
N ASP A 169 8.42 15.46 -29.40
CA ASP A 169 9.43 15.07 -30.38
C ASP A 169 10.01 13.69 -30.05
N GLU A 170 10.22 13.41 -28.77
CA GLU A 170 10.90 12.19 -28.31
C GLU A 170 9.95 11.01 -28.03
N GLN A 171 8.64 11.22 -27.98
CA GLN A 171 7.68 10.16 -27.59
C GLN A 171 7.69 8.93 -28.51
N THR A 172 8.19 9.03 -29.73
CA THR A 172 8.32 7.91 -30.66
C THR A 172 9.76 7.48 -30.89
N ALA A 173 10.74 8.26 -30.44
CA ALA A 173 12.16 8.04 -30.65
C ALA A 173 12.82 7.30 -29.47
N LEU A 174 12.41 7.63 -28.25
CA LEU A 174 12.97 7.05 -27.03
C LEU A 174 12.20 5.81 -26.59
N HIS A 175 12.93 4.90 -25.93
CA HIS A 175 12.29 3.81 -25.19
C HIS A 175 11.34 4.40 -24.11
N PRO A 176 10.12 3.84 -23.92
CA PRO A 176 9.10 4.39 -23.03
C PRO A 176 9.59 4.68 -21.60
N VAL A 177 10.45 3.83 -21.07
CA VAL A 177 11.02 3.99 -19.72
C VAL A 177 12.00 5.16 -19.69
N THR A 178 12.82 5.33 -20.72
CA THR A 178 13.74 6.46 -20.84
C THR A 178 12.95 7.76 -20.96
N LEU A 179 11.91 7.77 -21.80
CA LEU A 179 11.01 8.92 -21.95
C LEU A 179 10.35 9.30 -20.62
N ALA A 180 9.79 8.32 -19.89
CA ALA A 180 9.15 8.55 -18.60
C ALA A 180 10.12 9.08 -17.54
N ALA A 181 11.30 8.49 -17.43
CA ALA A 181 12.34 8.93 -16.50
C ALA A 181 12.83 10.34 -16.83
N MET A 182 13.11 10.62 -18.09
CA MET A 182 13.61 11.95 -18.49
C MET A 182 12.53 13.02 -18.41
N PHE A 183 11.26 12.71 -18.69
CA PHE A 183 10.16 13.65 -18.49
C PHE A 183 9.99 14.03 -17.03
N HIS A 184 10.04 13.01 -16.14
CA HIS A 184 10.06 13.21 -14.69
C HIS A 184 11.23 14.13 -14.26
N TYR A 185 12.46 13.76 -14.63
CA TYR A 185 13.67 14.49 -14.25
C TYR A 185 13.64 15.94 -14.72
N LYS A 186 13.39 16.18 -16.04
CA LYS A 186 13.33 17.53 -16.60
C LYS A 186 12.26 18.39 -15.92
N PHE A 187 11.09 17.81 -15.62
CA PHE A 187 10.03 18.51 -14.88
C PHE A 187 10.48 18.90 -13.46
N VAL A 188 11.16 18.00 -12.76
CA VAL A 188 11.67 18.28 -11.40
C VAL A 188 12.72 19.41 -11.45
N CYS A 189 13.60 19.44 -12.45
CA CYS A 189 14.60 20.51 -12.61
C CYS A 189 13.94 21.88 -12.85
N ILE A 190 12.87 21.95 -13.62
CA ILE A 190 12.12 23.21 -13.83
C ILE A 190 11.46 23.64 -12.53
N HIS A 191 10.88 22.68 -11.80
CA HIS A 191 10.18 22.94 -10.53
C HIS A 191 9.12 24.05 -10.64
N PRO A 192 8.12 23.89 -11.54
CA PRO A 192 7.32 25.03 -12.00
C PRO A 192 6.35 25.58 -10.96
N PHE A 193 5.99 24.84 -9.94
CA PHE A 193 4.97 25.22 -8.96
C PHE A 193 5.56 25.60 -7.61
N ASP A 194 4.77 26.27 -6.80
CA ASP A 194 5.13 26.60 -5.41
C ASP A 194 5.26 25.35 -4.53
N ASP A 195 4.44 24.31 -4.78
CA ASP A 195 4.43 23.02 -4.09
C ASP A 195 3.84 21.93 -5.01
N GLY A 196 4.00 20.66 -4.63
CA GLY A 196 3.43 19.51 -5.35
C GLY A 196 4.23 19.04 -6.56
N ASN A 197 5.40 19.60 -6.84
CA ASN A 197 6.20 19.25 -8.03
C ASN A 197 6.60 17.78 -8.04
N GLY A 198 7.02 17.20 -6.91
CA GLY A 198 7.38 15.80 -6.81
C GLY A 198 6.19 14.87 -7.07
N ARG A 199 5.00 15.17 -6.55
CA ARG A 199 3.79 14.39 -6.82
C ARG A 199 3.37 14.47 -8.28
N VAL A 200 3.39 15.67 -8.85
CA VAL A 200 3.09 15.88 -10.30
C VAL A 200 4.10 15.14 -11.17
N SER A 201 5.39 15.19 -10.87
CA SER A 201 6.42 14.48 -11.67
C SER A 201 6.21 12.96 -11.67
N ARG A 202 5.86 12.36 -10.53
CA ARG A 202 5.55 10.93 -10.44
C ARG A 202 4.24 10.55 -11.15
N LEU A 203 3.25 11.44 -11.15
CA LEU A 203 2.03 11.29 -11.96
C LEU A 203 2.35 11.35 -13.46
N LEU A 204 3.13 12.32 -13.91
CA LEU A 204 3.53 12.46 -15.31
C LEU A 204 4.37 11.28 -15.80
N MET A 205 5.30 10.78 -14.99
CA MET A 205 6.05 9.56 -15.28
C MET A 205 5.10 8.37 -15.53
N ASN A 206 4.13 8.20 -14.64
CA ASN A 206 3.15 7.12 -14.77
C ASN A 206 2.17 7.34 -15.93
N TYR A 207 1.84 8.59 -16.27
CA TYR A 207 1.09 8.88 -17.49
C TYR A 207 1.83 8.34 -18.72
N VAL A 208 3.12 8.63 -18.84
CA VAL A 208 3.95 8.15 -19.98
C VAL A 208 3.99 6.63 -20.04
N LEU A 209 4.24 5.97 -18.90
CA LEU A 209 4.27 4.50 -18.83
C LEU A 209 2.94 3.87 -19.26
N LEU A 210 1.83 4.39 -18.72
CA LEU A 210 0.47 3.91 -19.03
C LEU A 210 0.11 4.12 -20.52
N ALA A 211 0.46 5.27 -21.11
CA ALA A 211 0.22 5.57 -22.52
C ALA A 211 0.95 4.57 -23.44
N HIS A 212 2.07 4.00 -22.97
CA HIS A 212 2.82 2.96 -23.67
C HIS A 212 2.46 1.53 -23.20
N LYS A 213 1.32 1.36 -22.53
CA LYS A 213 0.81 0.05 -22.06
C LYS A 213 1.73 -0.67 -21.07
N LEU A 214 2.56 0.09 -20.37
CA LEU A 214 3.33 -0.41 -19.23
C LEU A 214 2.52 -0.20 -17.93
N PRO A 215 2.64 -1.10 -16.96
CA PRO A 215 1.98 -0.88 -15.67
C PRO A 215 2.58 0.32 -14.94
N PRO A 216 1.81 1.00 -14.08
CA PRO A 216 2.32 2.12 -13.32
C PRO A 216 3.37 1.67 -12.31
N VAL A 217 4.35 2.53 -12.08
CA VAL A 217 5.45 2.35 -11.14
C VAL A 217 5.14 3.03 -9.81
N VAL A 218 5.45 2.35 -8.74
CA VAL A 218 5.40 2.86 -7.38
C VAL A 218 6.81 3.01 -6.82
N ILE A 219 7.26 4.23 -6.63
CA ILE A 219 8.48 4.51 -5.88
C ILE A 219 8.13 4.40 -4.39
N LYS A 220 8.68 3.38 -3.71
CA LYS A 220 8.42 3.14 -2.29
C LYS A 220 9.00 4.26 -1.43
N SER A 221 8.25 4.73 -0.44
CA SER A 221 8.72 5.75 0.50
C SER A 221 9.89 5.27 1.36
N SER A 222 9.98 3.97 1.60
CA SER A 222 11.15 3.32 2.23
C SER A 222 12.42 3.41 1.38
N ASP A 223 12.28 3.53 0.05
CA ASP A 223 13.39 3.65 -0.91
C ASP A 223 13.69 5.11 -1.33
N LYS A 224 13.09 6.09 -0.62
CA LYS A 224 13.26 7.52 -0.91
C LYS A 224 14.71 7.96 -1.04
N GLN A 225 15.61 7.39 -0.23
CA GLN A 225 17.04 7.77 -0.27
C GLN A 225 17.69 7.37 -1.60
N ASN A 226 17.46 6.17 -2.11
CA ASN A 226 18.00 5.71 -3.39
C ASN A 226 17.39 6.50 -4.55
N TYR A 227 16.10 6.77 -4.50
CA TYR A 227 15.41 7.62 -5.48
C TYR A 227 16.01 9.03 -5.57
N LEU A 228 16.22 9.71 -4.43
CA LEU A 228 16.83 11.03 -4.39
C LEU A 228 18.29 10.99 -4.80
N HIS A 229 19.02 9.94 -4.44
CA HIS A 229 20.42 9.75 -4.87
C HIS A 229 20.52 9.63 -6.39
N ALA A 230 19.66 8.84 -7.02
CA ALA A 230 19.61 8.69 -8.47
C ALA A 230 19.28 10.02 -9.18
N LEU A 231 18.37 10.84 -8.61
CA LEU A 231 18.10 12.20 -9.10
C LEU A 231 19.33 13.11 -8.99
N HIS A 232 20.05 13.07 -7.87
CA HIS A 232 21.27 13.86 -7.70
C HIS A 232 22.40 13.47 -8.67
N LEU A 233 22.51 12.19 -9.01
CA LEU A 233 23.45 11.77 -10.05
C LEU A 233 23.05 12.36 -11.42
N ALA A 234 21.75 12.41 -11.72
CA ALA A 234 21.27 13.04 -12.95
C ALA A 234 21.57 14.56 -13.00
N ASP A 235 21.56 15.26 -11.85
CA ASP A 235 21.95 16.67 -11.76
C ASP A 235 23.42 16.91 -12.16
N THR A 236 24.25 15.87 -12.12
CA THR A 236 25.64 15.87 -12.60
C THR A 236 25.81 15.26 -14.00
N GLU A 237 24.77 15.29 -14.80
CA GLU A 237 24.68 14.74 -16.17
C GLU A 237 24.81 13.20 -16.27
N GLN A 238 24.73 12.49 -15.13
CA GLN A 238 24.72 11.03 -15.09
C GLN A 238 23.28 10.51 -15.19
N TYR A 239 22.58 10.83 -16.29
CA TYR A 239 21.17 10.51 -16.51
C TYR A 239 20.88 9.01 -16.48
N GLU A 240 21.82 8.18 -16.90
CA GLU A 240 21.71 6.72 -16.92
C GLU A 240 21.43 6.15 -15.53
N ALA A 241 21.93 6.79 -14.47
CA ALA A 241 21.69 6.35 -13.08
C ALA A 241 20.20 6.46 -12.73
N PHE A 242 19.55 7.56 -13.07
CA PHE A 242 18.12 7.76 -12.82
C PHE A 242 17.25 6.92 -13.76
N ILE A 243 17.60 6.85 -15.04
CA ILE A 243 16.92 6.01 -16.02
C ILE A 243 16.95 4.54 -15.57
N ARG A 244 18.11 4.06 -15.13
CA ARG A 244 18.27 2.69 -14.64
C ARG A 244 17.44 2.43 -13.38
N TYR A 245 17.44 3.38 -12.43
CA TYR A 245 16.62 3.28 -11.23
C TYR A 245 15.12 3.11 -11.59
N ILE A 246 14.61 3.94 -12.51
CA ILE A 246 13.21 3.81 -12.98
C ILE A 246 13.00 2.49 -13.74
N ALA A 247 13.95 2.06 -14.56
CA ALA A 247 13.87 0.78 -15.27
C ALA A 247 13.75 -0.42 -14.31
N GLU A 248 14.48 -0.41 -13.20
CA GLU A 248 14.39 -1.43 -12.15
C GLU A 248 13.00 -1.42 -11.47
N GLN A 249 12.41 -0.25 -11.25
CA GLN A 249 11.04 -0.14 -10.74
C GLN A 249 10.01 -0.65 -11.76
N VAL A 250 10.22 -0.41 -13.07
CA VAL A 250 9.36 -0.93 -14.14
C VAL A 250 9.43 -2.46 -14.20
N VAL A 251 10.62 -3.05 -14.07
CA VAL A 251 10.77 -4.53 -13.99
C VAL A 251 9.95 -5.08 -12.83
N SER A 252 10.11 -4.53 -11.63
CA SER A 252 9.33 -4.96 -10.45
C SER A 252 7.83 -4.85 -10.68
N SER A 253 7.38 -3.75 -11.29
CA SER A 253 5.96 -3.55 -11.57
C SER A 253 5.42 -4.55 -12.61
N LEU A 254 6.17 -4.83 -13.68
CA LEU A 254 5.81 -5.81 -14.69
C LEU A 254 5.73 -7.23 -14.12
N GLU A 255 6.72 -7.63 -13.33
CA GLU A 255 6.72 -8.95 -12.68
C GLU A 255 5.51 -9.13 -11.77
N MET A 256 5.16 -8.09 -10.99
CA MET A 256 3.98 -8.10 -10.14
C MET A 256 2.68 -8.12 -10.97
N ALA A 257 2.60 -7.34 -12.05
CA ALA A 257 1.44 -7.32 -12.95
C ALA A 257 1.23 -8.67 -13.66
N ILE A 258 2.30 -9.35 -14.06
CA ILE A 258 2.26 -10.69 -14.64
C ILE A 258 1.75 -11.72 -13.61
N LYS A 259 2.22 -11.68 -12.36
CA LYS A 259 1.71 -12.52 -11.28
C LYS A 259 0.21 -12.27 -11.07
N ALA A 260 -0.19 -11.00 -11.00
CA ALA A 260 -1.59 -10.62 -10.88
C ALA A 260 -2.44 -11.20 -12.03
N ALA A 261 -1.98 -11.04 -13.29
CA ALA A 261 -2.70 -11.53 -14.46
C ALA A 261 -2.87 -13.06 -14.45
N LYS A 262 -1.88 -13.80 -13.94
CA LYS A 262 -1.94 -15.25 -13.75
C LYS A 262 -2.79 -15.70 -12.54
N GLY A 263 -3.28 -14.78 -11.71
CA GLY A 263 -3.99 -15.09 -10.47
C GLY A 263 -3.10 -15.55 -9.32
N GLU A 264 -1.80 -15.36 -9.44
CA GLU A 264 -0.84 -15.62 -8.37
C GLU A 264 -0.94 -14.57 -7.25
N SER A 265 -0.38 -14.85 -6.07
CA SER A 265 -0.31 -13.84 -5.00
C SER A 265 0.62 -12.69 -5.39
N ILE A 266 0.11 -11.47 -5.16
CA ILE A 266 0.86 -10.22 -5.31
C ILE A 266 1.12 -9.55 -3.96
N GLU A 267 0.90 -10.27 -2.86
CA GLU A 267 1.17 -9.79 -1.51
C GLU A 267 2.68 -9.74 -1.28
N GLU A 268 3.14 -8.62 -0.75
CA GLU A 268 4.52 -8.42 -0.31
C GLU A 268 4.66 -8.77 1.17
N PRO A 269 5.86 -9.09 1.68
CA PRO A 269 6.06 -9.43 3.10
C PRO A 269 5.47 -8.39 4.07
N ASP A 270 5.57 -7.11 3.71
CA ASP A 270 5.09 -5.99 4.54
C ASP A 270 3.55 -5.82 4.50
N ASP A 271 2.85 -6.47 3.58
CA ASP A 271 1.39 -6.32 3.45
C ASP A 271 0.65 -6.94 4.63
N LEU A 272 1.19 -8.03 5.19
CA LEU A 272 0.65 -8.64 6.40
C LEU A 272 0.71 -7.69 7.61
N ASP A 273 1.83 -7.01 7.80
CA ASP A 273 1.98 -6.03 8.89
C ASP A 273 1.02 -4.85 8.70
N LYS A 274 0.80 -4.42 7.46
CA LYS A 274 -0.17 -3.38 7.11
C LYS A 274 -1.61 -3.82 7.42
N GLU A 275 -1.98 -5.05 7.07
CA GLU A 275 -3.30 -5.62 7.37
C GLU A 275 -3.53 -5.80 8.90
N ILE A 276 -2.51 -6.24 9.62
CA ILE A 276 -2.55 -6.35 11.10
C ILE A 276 -2.75 -4.97 11.73
N ALA A 277 -2.00 -3.96 11.28
CA ALA A 277 -2.14 -2.60 11.79
C ALA A 277 -3.52 -2.00 11.49
N LEU A 278 -4.10 -2.28 10.32
CA LEU A 278 -5.45 -1.87 9.96
C LEU A 278 -6.49 -2.54 10.86
N LEU A 279 -6.41 -3.86 11.03
CA LEU A 279 -7.32 -4.61 11.89
C LEU A 279 -7.23 -4.13 13.34
N ALA A 280 -6.03 -3.92 13.87
CA ALA A 280 -5.83 -3.40 15.22
C ALA A 280 -6.53 -2.05 15.41
N ARG A 281 -6.50 -1.17 14.40
CA ARG A 281 -7.18 0.13 14.45
C ARG A 281 -8.70 0.02 14.37
N GLN A 282 -9.21 -0.80 13.46
CA GLN A 282 -10.66 -1.05 13.36
C GLN A 282 -11.21 -1.58 14.69
N LEU A 283 -10.45 -2.41 15.38
CA LEU A 283 -10.82 -2.97 16.67
C LEU A 283 -10.72 -1.94 17.82
N GLN A 284 -9.80 -0.97 17.76
CA GLN A 284 -9.65 0.09 18.76
C GLN A 284 -10.78 1.13 18.77
N HIS A 285 -11.47 1.33 17.63
CA HIS A 285 -12.50 2.35 17.49
C HIS A 285 -13.94 1.86 17.71
N GLN A 286 -14.15 0.56 17.74
CA GLN A 286 -15.42 0.05 18.28
C GLN A 286 -15.32 0.11 19.79
N GLU A 287 -16.26 0.79 20.49
CA GLU A 287 -16.39 0.68 21.95
C GLU A 287 -16.42 -0.80 22.30
N ALA A 288 -15.27 -1.28 22.76
CA ALA A 288 -14.93 -2.69 22.61
C ALA A 288 -15.50 -3.49 23.76
N TYR A 289 -16.74 -3.85 23.63
CA TYR A 289 -17.23 -5.02 24.34
C TYR A 289 -16.87 -6.28 23.51
N LYS A 290 -16.17 -7.23 24.12
CA LYS A 290 -15.87 -8.53 23.56
C LYS A 290 -17.17 -9.27 23.24
N THR A 291 -17.68 -9.08 22.01
CA THR A 291 -18.91 -9.76 21.55
C THR A 291 -18.59 -11.10 20.88
N PRO A 292 -19.51 -12.07 20.89
CA PRO A 292 -19.34 -13.32 20.15
C PRO A 292 -19.00 -13.10 18.67
N GLN A 293 -19.62 -12.10 18.04
CA GLN A 293 -19.38 -11.80 16.64
C GLN A 293 -17.96 -11.27 16.39
N GLN A 294 -17.43 -10.42 17.28
CA GLN A 294 -16.05 -9.93 17.17
C GLN A 294 -15.04 -11.08 17.35
N VAL A 295 -15.24 -11.97 18.33
CA VAL A 295 -14.38 -13.15 18.50
C VAL A 295 -14.38 -14.00 17.23
N LEU A 296 -15.56 -14.22 16.64
CA LEU A 296 -15.70 -14.99 15.41
C LEU A 296 -15.00 -14.32 14.22
N ASN A 297 -15.15 -12.99 14.07
CA ASN A 297 -14.51 -12.24 13.01
C ASN A 297 -12.97 -12.30 13.11
N VAL A 298 -12.41 -12.08 14.30
CA VAL A 298 -10.97 -12.20 14.56
C VAL A 298 -10.48 -13.63 14.28
N PHE A 299 -11.22 -14.61 14.71
CA PHE A 299 -10.86 -16.02 14.45
C PHE A 299 -10.87 -16.35 12.95
N HIS A 300 -11.90 -15.95 12.21
CA HIS A 300 -11.99 -16.18 10.77
C HIS A 300 -10.84 -15.48 10.02
N TRP A 301 -10.54 -14.25 10.39
CA TRP A 301 -9.41 -13.52 9.82
C TRP A 301 -8.08 -14.25 10.09
N ALA A 302 -7.82 -14.61 11.35
CA ALA A 302 -6.61 -15.35 11.74
C ALA A 302 -6.51 -16.70 11.02
N GLN A 303 -7.64 -17.42 10.89
CA GLN A 303 -7.68 -18.69 10.18
C GLN A 303 -7.30 -18.55 8.71
N GLN A 304 -7.79 -17.52 8.03
CA GLN A 304 -7.54 -17.33 6.60
C GLN A 304 -6.17 -16.74 6.32
N LYS A 305 -5.75 -15.76 7.11
CA LYS A 305 -4.56 -14.94 6.82
C LYS A 305 -3.27 -15.43 7.49
N LEU A 306 -3.38 -16.12 8.63
CA LEU A 306 -2.22 -16.58 9.38
C LEU A 306 -2.13 -18.10 9.42
N ILE A 307 -3.19 -18.76 9.91
CA ILE A 307 -3.14 -20.17 10.24
C ILE A 307 -3.07 -21.04 8.98
N ALA A 308 -3.96 -20.83 8.02
CA ALA A 308 -4.00 -21.63 6.80
C ALA A 308 -2.74 -21.47 5.92
N PRO A 309 -2.15 -20.29 5.72
CA PRO A 309 -0.86 -20.16 5.04
C PRO A 309 0.28 -20.87 5.77
N CYS A 310 0.37 -20.73 7.10
CA CYS A 310 1.39 -21.44 7.90
C CYS A 310 1.19 -22.96 7.84
N GLU A 311 -0.03 -23.46 7.97
CA GLU A 311 -0.34 -24.89 7.81
C GLU A 311 0.06 -25.40 6.43
N ALA A 312 -0.18 -24.63 5.37
CA ALA A 312 0.22 -25.00 4.01
C ALA A 312 1.75 -25.11 3.85
N VAL A 313 2.52 -24.26 4.55
CA VAL A 313 3.98 -24.38 4.60
C VAL A 313 4.38 -25.61 5.39
N LEU A 314 3.82 -25.82 6.58
CA LEU A 314 4.12 -26.97 7.44
C LEU A 314 3.80 -28.31 6.75
N GLN A 315 2.72 -28.38 5.97
CA GLN A 315 2.36 -29.57 5.18
C GLN A 315 3.43 -29.98 4.17
N LYS A 316 4.27 -29.06 3.68
CA LYS A 316 5.40 -29.39 2.80
C LYS A 316 6.43 -30.27 3.50
N PHE A 317 6.51 -30.19 4.83
CA PHE A 317 7.41 -30.98 5.66
C PHE A 317 6.82 -32.29 6.13
N ASP A 318 5.52 -32.55 5.92
CA ASP A 318 4.81 -33.76 6.36
C ASP A 318 5.54 -35.06 5.97
N LYS A 319 6.21 -35.07 4.79
CA LYS A 319 6.95 -36.23 4.29
C LYS A 319 8.25 -36.52 5.04
N LEU A 320 8.74 -35.57 5.83
CA LEU A 320 9.99 -35.67 6.58
C LEU A 320 9.79 -36.23 7.98
N PHE A 321 8.54 -36.40 8.44
CA PHE A 321 8.18 -36.81 9.79
C PHE A 321 7.31 -38.07 9.78
N GLN A 322 7.47 -38.87 10.79
CA GLN A 322 6.75 -40.15 10.92
C GLN A 322 5.32 -40.00 11.45
N GLU A 323 5.15 -39.08 12.38
CA GLU A 323 3.86 -38.79 13.00
C GLU A 323 3.55 -37.30 12.98
N LYS A 324 2.28 -36.96 12.89
CA LYS A 324 1.75 -35.63 12.97
C LYS A 324 0.51 -35.56 13.84
N LYS A 325 0.42 -34.52 14.64
CA LYS A 325 -0.73 -34.29 15.51
C LYS A 325 -1.16 -32.83 15.40
N ARG A 326 -2.46 -32.61 15.29
CA ARG A 326 -3.10 -31.31 15.41
C ARG A 326 -3.92 -31.26 16.66
N VAL A 327 -3.74 -30.23 17.46
CA VAL A 327 -4.51 -30.02 18.68
C VAL A 327 -5.14 -28.62 18.63
N ARG A 328 -6.42 -28.59 18.92
CA ARG A 328 -7.19 -27.36 19.05
C ARG A 328 -7.73 -27.25 20.46
N LYS A 329 -7.61 -26.06 21.04
CA LYS A 329 -8.11 -25.80 22.38
C LYS A 329 -8.90 -24.53 22.41
N VAL A 330 -10.01 -24.51 23.12
CA VAL A 330 -10.77 -23.32 23.45
C VAL A 330 -10.84 -23.24 24.96
N ASN A 331 -10.40 -22.15 25.55
CA ASN A 331 -10.30 -21.97 26.99
C ASN A 331 -9.58 -23.15 27.70
N HIS A 332 -8.45 -23.60 27.13
CA HIS A 332 -7.61 -24.73 27.58
C HIS A 332 -8.27 -26.13 27.48
N LYS A 333 -9.49 -26.25 26.98
CA LYS A 333 -10.11 -27.56 26.70
C LYS A 333 -9.81 -28.00 25.29
N GLU A 334 -9.31 -29.22 25.15
CA GLU A 334 -9.10 -29.85 23.84
C GLU A 334 -10.44 -30.06 23.14
N VAL A 335 -10.47 -29.77 21.84
CA VAL A 335 -11.60 -30.01 20.96
C VAL A 335 -11.18 -31.05 19.94
N GLU A 336 -11.86 -32.19 19.89
CA GLU A 336 -11.55 -33.30 18.98
C GLU A 336 -11.71 -32.86 17.51
N ASP A 337 -10.78 -33.31 16.67
CA ASP A 337 -10.52 -32.77 15.31
C ASP A 337 -11.19 -33.61 14.20
N GLU A 338 -12.24 -34.35 14.46
CA GLU A 338 -12.86 -35.15 13.40
C GLU A 338 -13.68 -34.34 12.36
N ASN A 339 -13.91 -33.04 12.61
CA ASN A 339 -14.65 -32.21 11.64
C ASN A 339 -14.17 -30.77 11.66
N ARG A 340 -13.78 -30.22 10.48
CA ARG A 340 -13.49 -28.78 10.31
C ARG A 340 -14.61 -27.87 10.84
N ASN A 341 -15.81 -28.38 10.95
CA ASN A 341 -16.99 -27.70 11.49
C ASN A 341 -17.05 -27.71 13.01
N SER A 342 -16.32 -28.58 13.71
CA SER A 342 -16.42 -28.73 15.17
C SER A 342 -15.94 -27.49 15.93
N LEU A 343 -14.92 -26.78 15.41
CA LEU A 343 -14.46 -25.56 16.05
C LEU A 343 -15.47 -24.41 15.82
N LEU A 344 -16.06 -24.32 14.63
CA LEU A 344 -17.19 -23.43 14.36
C LEU A 344 -18.39 -23.77 15.26
N GLU A 345 -18.69 -25.05 15.45
CA GLU A 345 -19.75 -25.49 16.35
C GLU A 345 -19.46 -25.14 17.80
N VAL A 346 -18.21 -25.29 18.26
CA VAL A 346 -17.81 -24.89 19.63
C VAL A 346 -17.81 -23.36 19.78
N LEU A 347 -17.37 -22.62 18.76
CA LEU A 347 -17.43 -21.16 18.76
C LEU A 347 -18.84 -20.61 18.58
N THR A 348 -19.71 -21.36 17.89
CA THR A 348 -21.11 -20.97 17.64
C THR A 348 -22.09 -21.60 18.62
N ALA A 349 -21.73 -22.65 19.34
CA ALA A 349 -22.59 -23.30 20.32
C ALA A 349 -23.12 -22.33 21.43
N PRO A 350 -22.36 -21.37 21.94
CA PRO A 350 -22.88 -20.32 22.81
C PRO A 350 -23.76 -19.28 22.10
N ILE A 351 -23.46 -18.96 20.82
CA ILE A 351 -24.13 -17.93 20.03
C ILE A 351 -25.63 -18.25 19.80
N PRO A 352 -26.04 -19.46 19.40
CA PRO A 352 -27.46 -19.77 19.22
C PRO A 352 -28.28 -19.70 20.51
N LYS A 353 -27.73 -20.06 21.65
CA LYS A 353 -28.40 -19.90 22.94
C LYS A 353 -28.57 -18.42 23.29
N PHE A 354 -27.58 -17.62 22.97
CA PHE A 354 -27.55 -16.20 23.20
C PHE A 354 -28.52 -15.44 22.28
N VAL A 355 -28.51 -15.71 20.98
CA VAL A 355 -29.45 -15.15 20.00
C VAL A 355 -30.89 -15.55 20.30
N LYS A 356 -31.16 -16.77 20.77
CA LYS A 356 -32.49 -17.19 21.22
C LYS A 356 -32.95 -16.42 22.47
N GLN A 357 -32.06 -16.04 23.38
CA GLN A 357 -32.40 -15.22 24.55
C GLN A 357 -32.63 -13.75 24.17
N LEU A 358 -31.90 -13.21 23.21
CA LEU A 358 -32.08 -11.84 22.71
C LEU A 358 -33.39 -11.66 21.91
N ASN A 359 -33.85 -12.69 21.22
CA ASN A 359 -35.10 -12.67 20.44
C ASN A 359 -36.36 -12.98 21.27
N ASN A 360 -36.23 -13.17 22.57
CA ASN A 360 -37.36 -13.42 23.46
C ASN A 360 -37.63 -12.21 24.37
N PRO A 361 -38.61 -11.34 24.06
CA PRO A 361 -38.80 -10.06 24.73
C PRO A 361 -39.42 -10.15 26.14
N ILE A 362 -39.54 -11.34 26.74
CA ILE A 362 -40.20 -11.54 28.02
C ILE A 362 -39.36 -12.47 28.89
N LYS A 363 -38.48 -11.88 29.70
CA LYS A 363 -38.22 -12.10 31.13
C LYS A 363 -36.91 -11.47 31.54
N LYS A 364 -37.01 -10.29 32.16
CA LYS A 364 -35.96 -9.71 33.00
C LYS A 364 -35.88 -10.55 34.29
N GLU A 365 -35.17 -11.64 34.29
CA GLU A 365 -34.64 -12.22 35.50
C GLU A 365 -33.16 -11.87 35.60
N LYS A 366 -32.80 -11.18 36.68
CA LYS A 366 -31.41 -10.88 37.03
C LYS A 366 -30.64 -12.19 37.18
N VAL A 367 -29.92 -12.60 36.15
CA VAL A 367 -28.84 -13.58 36.28
C VAL A 367 -27.59 -12.77 36.62
N TYR A 368 -27.14 -12.92 37.83
CA TYR A 368 -25.90 -12.29 38.33
C TYR A 368 -24.72 -12.78 37.49
N GLY A 369 -24.02 -11.87 36.84
CA GLY A 369 -22.61 -12.02 36.49
C GLY A 369 -22.23 -12.23 35.03
N ILE A 370 -23.14 -12.29 34.06
CA ILE A 370 -22.78 -12.41 32.64
C ILE A 370 -23.33 -11.21 31.89
N ASP A 371 -22.43 -10.36 31.39
CA ASP A 371 -22.80 -9.29 30.47
C ASP A 371 -23.38 -9.93 29.19
N PRO A 372 -24.63 -9.63 28.78
CA PRO A 372 -25.26 -10.23 27.62
C PRO A 372 -24.53 -9.94 26.29
N TYR A 373 -23.56 -9.05 26.26
CA TYR A 373 -22.78 -8.66 25.10
C TYR A 373 -21.37 -9.26 25.05
N THR A 374 -20.95 -10.04 26.06
CA THR A 374 -19.62 -10.66 26.11
C THR A 374 -19.66 -12.16 25.91
N THR A 375 -18.59 -12.75 25.39
CA THR A 375 -18.42 -14.20 25.25
C THR A 375 -17.54 -14.77 26.36
N ASP A 376 -17.78 -16.01 26.77
CA ASP A 376 -16.94 -16.74 27.72
C ASP A 376 -15.62 -17.22 27.11
N ILE A 377 -15.43 -17.07 25.78
CA ILE A 377 -14.20 -17.44 25.12
C ILE A 377 -13.13 -16.40 25.43
N TYR A 378 -12.06 -16.81 26.10
CA TYR A 378 -10.93 -15.96 26.42
C TYR A 378 -9.61 -16.35 25.71
N ASN A 379 -9.50 -17.58 25.20
CA ASN A 379 -8.42 -17.94 24.30
C ASN A 379 -8.81 -19.07 23.32
N ILE A 380 -8.11 -19.10 22.20
CA ILE A 380 -8.11 -20.18 21.22
C ILE A 380 -6.66 -20.53 20.95
N THR A 381 -6.30 -21.81 21.10
CA THR A 381 -4.96 -22.29 20.81
C THR A 381 -5.04 -23.36 19.73
N LEU A 382 -4.23 -23.21 18.71
CA LEU A 382 -4.04 -24.17 17.62
C LEU A 382 -2.59 -24.64 17.65
N GLN A 383 -2.38 -25.95 17.76
CA GLN A 383 -1.04 -26.53 17.83
C GLN A 383 -0.87 -27.54 16.69
N TYR A 384 0.25 -27.42 16.00
CA TYR A 384 0.64 -28.36 14.95
C TYR A 384 1.97 -29.00 15.33
N TYR A 385 1.93 -30.33 15.50
CA TYR A 385 3.09 -31.12 15.90
C TYR A 385 3.53 -32.02 14.76
N LEU A 386 4.83 -32.08 14.51
CA LEU A 386 5.48 -33.04 13.64
C LEU A 386 6.48 -33.84 14.49
N TYR A 387 6.33 -35.15 14.55
CA TYR A 387 7.14 -36.00 15.37
C TYR A 387 7.99 -36.96 14.54
N GLY A 388 9.25 -37.15 14.98
CA GLY A 388 10.19 -38.10 14.39
C GLY A 388 10.63 -37.69 12.99
N SER A 389 11.86 -37.98 12.67
CA SER A 389 12.38 -37.79 11.33
C SER A 389 12.28 -39.08 10.52
N ALA A 390 11.79 -38.99 9.28
CA ALA A 390 11.80 -40.09 8.34
C ALA A 390 13.23 -40.55 7.94
N TYR A 391 14.21 -39.68 8.20
CA TYR A 391 15.59 -39.82 7.69
C TYR A 391 16.67 -39.81 8.78
N ALA A 392 16.33 -39.52 10.03
CA ALA A 392 17.30 -39.48 11.15
C ALA A 392 16.92 -40.44 12.29
N ARG A 393 17.93 -40.90 13.04
CA ARG A 393 17.75 -41.81 14.20
C ARG A 393 17.28 -41.06 15.46
N ASP A 394 17.27 -39.74 15.47
CA ASP A 394 16.86 -38.93 16.62
C ASP A 394 15.42 -38.42 16.45
N SER A 395 14.70 -38.34 17.53
CA SER A 395 13.33 -37.85 17.62
C SER A 395 13.34 -36.31 17.48
N SER A 396 13.30 -35.82 16.26
CA SER A 396 13.07 -34.39 16.00
C SER A 396 11.60 -34.06 16.16
N VAL A 397 11.31 -33.00 16.88
CA VAL A 397 9.96 -32.45 17.04
C VAL A 397 9.93 -31.04 16.50
N VAL A 398 8.97 -30.74 15.62
CA VAL A 398 8.64 -29.35 15.25
C VAL A 398 7.26 -29.07 15.81
N ASN A 399 7.15 -27.99 16.55
CA ASN A 399 5.92 -27.55 17.17
C ASN A 399 5.65 -26.10 16.72
N CYS A 400 4.49 -25.87 16.12
CA CYS A 400 4.02 -24.53 15.78
C CYS A 400 2.71 -24.28 16.53
N ILE A 401 2.69 -23.24 17.34
CA ILE A 401 1.56 -22.91 18.20
C ILE A 401 1.05 -21.53 17.85
N PHE A 402 -0.24 -21.41 17.60
CA PHE A 402 -0.94 -20.16 17.43
C PHE A 402 -1.79 -19.89 18.66
N TYR A 403 -1.53 -18.81 19.34
CA TYR A 403 -2.32 -18.33 20.48
C TYR A 403 -3.15 -17.14 20.06
N ILE A 404 -4.46 -17.23 20.25
CA ILE A 404 -5.37 -16.10 20.09
C ILE A 404 -6.02 -15.87 21.45
N SER A 405 -5.62 -14.79 22.13
CA SER A 405 -6.14 -14.44 23.45
C SER A 405 -7.08 -13.23 23.31
N PHE A 406 -8.19 -13.27 24.03
CA PHE A 406 -9.21 -12.25 24.04
C PHE A 406 -9.33 -11.65 25.44
N GLU A 407 -9.02 -10.37 25.55
CA GLU A 407 -9.25 -9.59 26.75
C GLU A 407 -10.54 -8.76 26.61
N LYS A 408 -10.89 -7.99 27.64
CA LYS A 408 -12.12 -7.20 27.60
C LYS A 408 -12.18 -6.24 26.43
N ASN A 409 -11.04 -5.61 26.12
CA ASN A 409 -10.92 -4.53 25.14
C ASN A 409 -9.78 -4.74 24.12
N SER A 410 -9.20 -5.94 24.07
CA SER A 410 -8.05 -6.22 23.20
C SER A 410 -7.99 -7.69 22.78
N TYR A 411 -7.18 -7.94 21.75
CA TYR A 411 -6.83 -9.29 21.30
C TYR A 411 -5.32 -9.37 21.16
N THR A 412 -4.77 -10.54 21.46
CA THR A 412 -3.36 -10.83 21.20
C THR A 412 -3.28 -12.08 20.32
N ILE A 413 -2.46 -12.03 19.30
CA ILE A 413 -2.15 -13.19 18.46
C ILE A 413 -0.66 -13.42 18.54
N GLU A 414 -0.27 -14.59 19.01
CA GLU A 414 1.13 -15.00 19.13
C GLU A 414 1.37 -16.26 18.33
N ILE A 415 2.52 -16.35 17.69
CA ILE A 415 2.96 -17.53 16.96
C ILE A 415 4.28 -17.97 17.56
N GLU A 416 4.31 -19.18 18.07
CA GLU A 416 5.51 -19.79 18.63
C GLU A 416 5.91 -21.01 17.80
N VAL A 417 7.18 -21.06 17.38
CA VAL A 417 7.75 -22.18 16.65
C VAL A 417 8.92 -22.71 17.47
N MET A 418 8.86 -23.99 17.87
CA MET A 418 9.87 -24.64 18.68
C MET A 418 10.39 -25.92 18.00
#